data_2cc3f0f99dfce45951bc240c270803f7
#
_entry.id   2cc3f0f99dfce45951bc240c270803f7
#
_cell.length_a   1.000
_cell.length_b   1.000
_cell.length_c   1.000
_cell.angle_alpha   90.00
_cell.angle_beta   90.00
_cell.angle_gamma   90.00
#
_symmetry.space_group_name_H-M   'P 1'
#
loop_
_entity.id
_entity.type
_entity.pdbx_description
1 polymer ?
#
loop_
_entity_poly.entity_id
_entity_poly.type
_entity_poly.pdbx_seq_one_letter_code
_entity_poly.pdbx_strand_id
1 'polypeptide(L)'
;MSLTAYNVRTMLRPRSPTNALLLAFLVATSSCLALAGDSSSAPAPPMGWNSWDSYGTTVREEQVRANTDWMALHLAKYGWKYIVVDIQWYEPNAQGHDYKPGAPLTMDEYGRLMPAVNRFPSAANGAGFKALAGYVHSKGLKFGIHIMRGIPRQAVERNLPIKGTGYRAADVADRENACRWNPDMWGVDTTKPGAQAYYDSIAELYASWGVDFIKADDMGSHLYQPAEMKALSLAIRKTGRPMVLSISPGPAPISEVELFEKYAQMWRISDDFWDEWKLLRQQFDFTRDWAEYAGKNGTWPDADMLPLSKLRVTDKEGGGSPTNFTADEQQTMMTLWCIFRSPLIFGGDLPSNDAATTALITNEEVLAVNQHSSGGHQVLERGNVRAWVAEGTKSGEKFVAVFNLGDAAENVELGWSALGIAARPAQIRDLWSRTSLGAADGIRVRIAAHASVLYKANF
;
A
#
# COMPACT_ATOMS: atom_id res chain seq x y z
N MET A 1 -8.77 -86.64 53.52
CA MET A 1 -7.75 -86.41 54.52
C MET A 1 -7.44 -84.92 54.48
N SER A 2 -8.06 -84.15 55.38
CA SER A 2 -7.58 -83.71 56.69
C SER A 2 -6.31 -82.83 56.52
N LEU A 3 -6.21 -81.65 56.93
CA LEU A 3 -6.45 -80.84 58.12
C LEU A 3 -6.02 -79.40 57.78
N THR A 4 -6.56 -78.36 58.09
CA THR A 4 -6.92 -77.56 59.27
C THR A 4 -6.26 -76.21 59.26
N ALA A 5 -7.04 -75.26 59.52
CA ALA A 5 -6.77 -73.83 59.64
C ALA A 5 -5.87 -73.41 60.80
N TYR A 6 -5.28 -72.24 60.73
CA TYR A 6 -5.10 -71.37 61.90
C TYR A 6 -5.13 -69.87 61.53
N ASN A 7 -6.04 -69.18 62.22
CA ASN A 7 -6.18 -67.73 62.26
C ASN A 7 -5.14 -67.09 63.18
N VAL A 8 -4.54 -65.98 62.80
CA VAL A 8 -4.02 -65.01 63.77
C VAL A 8 -4.40 -63.59 63.30
N ARG A 9 -5.25 -62.99 64.08
CA ARG A 9 -5.57 -61.56 64.06
C ARG A 9 -4.38 -60.79 64.63
N THR A 10 -3.91 -59.76 63.92
CA THR A 10 -3.08 -58.73 64.54
C THR A 10 -3.65 -57.34 64.15
N MET A 11 -3.85 -56.55 65.19
CA MET A 11 -4.50 -55.21 65.17
C MET A 11 -3.73 -54.16 64.37
N LEU A 12 -4.46 -53.44 63.54
CA LEU A 12 -4.01 -52.24 62.86
C LEU A 12 -4.24 -51.02 63.76
N ARG A 13 -3.17 -50.25 64.00
CA ARG A 13 -3.25 -48.86 64.48
C ARG A 13 -3.28 -47.92 63.30
N PRO A 14 -4.08 -46.84 63.34
CA PRO A 14 -4.14 -45.85 62.23
C PRO A 14 -2.91 -44.91 62.27
N ARG A 15 -2.27 -44.73 61.10
CA ARG A 15 -1.28 -43.67 60.87
C ARG A 15 -1.99 -42.48 60.18
N SER A 16 -1.73 -41.32 60.76
CA SER A 16 -2.17 -39.99 60.29
C SER A 16 -1.73 -39.67 58.86
N PRO A 17 -2.52 -38.84 58.09
CA PRO A 17 -2.14 -38.45 56.76
C PRO A 17 -1.09 -37.33 56.79
N THR A 18 0.06 -37.57 56.20
CA THR A 18 1.07 -36.57 55.89
C THR A 18 0.57 -35.77 54.69
N ASN A 19 0.41 -34.45 54.90
CA ASN A 19 0.15 -33.47 53.86
C ASN A 19 1.29 -33.44 52.83
N ALA A 20 1.05 -33.90 51.61
CA ALA A 20 1.89 -33.65 50.46
C ALA A 20 1.44 -32.32 49.83
N LEU A 21 2.18 -31.23 50.08
CA LEU A 21 2.06 -29.99 49.34
C LEU A 21 2.54 -30.22 47.88
N LEU A 22 1.61 -30.31 46.94
CA LEU A 22 1.94 -30.18 45.52
C LEU A 22 2.20 -28.71 45.22
N LEU A 23 3.47 -28.32 45.08
CA LEU A 23 3.88 -27.04 44.50
C LEU A 23 3.64 -27.14 42.98
N ALA A 24 2.51 -26.56 42.49
CA ALA A 24 2.29 -26.35 41.09
C ALA A 24 3.16 -25.15 40.61
N PHE A 25 4.29 -25.45 39.96
CA PHE A 25 5.04 -24.45 39.20
C PHE A 25 4.20 -24.07 37.99
N LEU A 26 3.51 -22.92 38.07
CA LEU A 26 3.00 -22.22 36.89
C LEU A 26 4.21 -21.63 36.11
N VAL A 27 4.66 -22.38 35.14
CA VAL A 27 5.55 -21.84 34.10
C VAL A 27 4.69 -20.92 33.24
N ALA A 28 4.70 -19.62 33.53
CA ALA A 28 4.18 -18.61 32.64
C ALA A 28 5.09 -18.54 31.39
N THR A 29 4.78 -19.34 30.39
CA THR A 29 5.35 -19.15 29.06
C THR A 29 4.82 -17.83 28.51
N SER A 30 5.58 -16.75 28.72
CA SER A 30 5.40 -15.53 27.93
C SER A 30 5.67 -15.88 26.47
N SER A 31 4.62 -16.22 25.75
CA SER A 31 4.65 -16.27 24.30
C SER A 31 4.91 -14.83 23.83
N CYS A 32 6.17 -14.48 23.59
CA CYS A 32 6.51 -13.39 22.69
C CYS A 32 5.92 -13.78 21.32
N LEU A 33 4.67 -13.45 21.07
CA LEU A 33 4.15 -13.35 19.71
C LEU A 33 5.02 -12.33 19.01
N ALA A 34 5.96 -12.80 18.19
CA ALA A 34 6.62 -11.97 17.23
C ALA A 34 5.50 -11.33 16.40
N LEU A 35 5.34 -10.02 16.55
CA LEU A 35 4.44 -9.20 15.73
C LEU A 35 5.08 -9.10 14.33
N ALA A 36 5.09 -10.21 13.58
CA ALA A 36 5.25 -10.11 12.14
C ALA A 36 4.14 -9.19 11.63
N GLY A 37 4.45 -8.28 10.73
CA GLY A 37 3.45 -7.48 10.05
C GLY A 37 2.33 -8.41 9.59
N ASP A 38 1.09 -7.99 9.71
CA ASP A 38 -0.04 -8.81 9.24
C ASP A 38 -0.01 -8.88 7.71
N SER A 39 0.84 -9.78 7.18
CA SER A 39 0.96 -10.05 5.75
C SER A 39 -0.36 -10.56 5.14
N SER A 40 -1.34 -10.91 5.98
CA SER A 40 -2.66 -11.34 5.54
C SER A 40 -3.46 -10.22 4.87
N SER A 41 -3.14 -8.94 5.18
CA SER A 41 -3.87 -7.78 4.64
C SER A 41 -3.54 -7.48 3.17
N ALA A 42 -2.32 -7.81 2.69
CA ALA A 42 -1.88 -7.57 1.33
C ALA A 42 -1.02 -8.74 0.78
N PRO A 43 -1.62 -9.89 0.47
CA PRO A 43 -0.89 -11.09 0.02
C PRO A 43 -0.26 -10.94 -1.38
N ALA A 44 -0.66 -9.95 -2.14
CA ALA A 44 -0.08 -9.50 -3.40
C ALA A 44 -0.04 -7.98 -3.44
N PRO A 45 0.74 -7.36 -4.35
CA PRO A 45 0.76 -5.90 -4.47
C PRO A 45 -0.66 -5.35 -4.61
N PRO A 46 -1.09 -4.38 -3.77
CA PRO A 46 -2.41 -3.78 -3.89
C PRO A 46 -2.65 -3.15 -5.26
N MET A 47 -3.86 -3.32 -5.78
CA MET A 47 -4.32 -2.69 -7.01
C MET A 47 -5.58 -1.88 -6.74
N GLY A 48 -5.59 -0.61 -7.16
CA GLY A 48 -6.70 0.28 -6.85
C GLY A 48 -6.66 1.61 -7.59
N TRP A 49 -7.48 2.53 -7.15
CA TRP A 49 -7.57 3.90 -7.60
C TRP A 49 -7.42 4.84 -6.39
N ASN A 50 -6.76 5.96 -6.61
CA ASN A 50 -6.65 7.04 -5.64
C ASN A 50 -7.03 8.37 -6.31
N SER A 51 -7.72 9.24 -5.60
CA SER A 51 -8.30 10.45 -6.16
C SER A 51 -7.33 11.61 -6.36
N TRP A 52 -6.06 11.49 -5.91
CA TRP A 52 -5.14 12.64 -5.87
C TRP A 52 -4.83 13.23 -7.24
N ASP A 53 -4.30 12.43 -8.17
CA ASP A 53 -3.83 12.93 -9.46
C ASP A 53 -4.96 13.52 -10.30
N SER A 54 -6.19 13.00 -10.13
CA SER A 54 -7.36 13.48 -10.87
C SER A 54 -8.05 14.66 -10.21
N TYR A 55 -8.23 14.66 -8.89
CA TYR A 55 -9.10 15.64 -8.22
C TYR A 55 -8.41 16.45 -7.13
N GLY A 56 -7.15 16.18 -6.81
CA GLY A 56 -6.40 16.86 -5.76
C GLY A 56 -7.15 16.90 -4.43
N THR A 57 -7.11 18.07 -3.79
CA THR A 57 -7.80 18.29 -2.51
C THR A 57 -9.34 18.35 -2.64
N THR A 58 -9.87 18.43 -3.87
CA THR A 58 -11.26 18.82 -4.15
C THR A 58 -12.22 17.66 -4.37
N VAL A 59 -11.77 16.41 -4.30
CA VAL A 59 -12.58 15.22 -4.54
C VAL A 59 -13.93 15.26 -3.82
N ARG A 60 -15.00 14.82 -4.50
CA ARG A 60 -16.39 14.80 -4.03
C ARG A 60 -16.96 13.39 -4.06
N GLU A 61 -17.99 13.14 -3.28
CA GLU A 61 -18.66 11.85 -3.20
C GLU A 61 -19.14 11.32 -4.57
N GLU A 62 -19.70 12.19 -5.40
CA GLU A 62 -20.17 11.83 -6.76
C GLU A 62 -19.03 11.32 -7.66
N GLN A 63 -17.84 11.93 -7.56
CA GLN A 63 -16.66 11.51 -8.30
C GLN A 63 -16.14 10.15 -7.80
N VAL A 64 -16.11 9.95 -6.49
CA VAL A 64 -15.74 8.66 -5.89
C VAL A 64 -16.69 7.55 -6.35
N ARG A 65 -18.00 7.82 -6.36
CA ARG A 65 -19.02 6.87 -6.85
C ARG A 65 -18.85 6.54 -8.32
N ALA A 66 -18.61 7.55 -9.17
CA ALA A 66 -18.39 7.35 -10.61
C ALA A 66 -17.16 6.47 -10.87
N ASN A 67 -16.03 6.75 -10.19
CA ASN A 67 -14.81 5.93 -10.28
C ASN A 67 -15.04 4.52 -9.73
N THR A 68 -15.82 4.37 -8.66
CA THR A 68 -16.22 3.07 -8.09
C THR A 68 -17.01 2.24 -9.10
N ASP A 69 -18.04 2.83 -9.72
CA ASP A 69 -18.90 2.13 -10.68
C ASP A 69 -18.09 1.70 -11.93
N TRP A 70 -17.22 2.58 -12.41
CA TRP A 70 -16.38 2.27 -13.54
C TRP A 70 -15.39 1.13 -13.23
N MET A 71 -14.71 1.19 -12.06
CA MET A 71 -13.81 0.11 -11.63
C MET A 71 -14.54 -1.21 -11.45
N ALA A 72 -15.69 -1.20 -10.81
CA ALA A 72 -16.48 -2.42 -10.61
C ALA A 72 -16.84 -3.10 -11.93
N LEU A 73 -17.23 -2.29 -12.94
CA LEU A 73 -17.64 -2.80 -14.25
C LEU A 73 -16.46 -3.29 -15.10
N HIS A 74 -15.33 -2.56 -15.08
CA HIS A 74 -14.27 -2.74 -16.07
C HIS A 74 -13.02 -3.39 -15.49
N LEU A 75 -12.68 -3.19 -14.20
CA LEU A 75 -11.40 -3.57 -13.62
C LEU A 75 -11.48 -4.66 -12.53
N ALA A 76 -12.58 -4.80 -11.83
CA ALA A 76 -12.67 -5.71 -10.68
C ALA A 76 -12.30 -7.17 -11.03
N LYS A 77 -12.70 -7.67 -12.20
CA LYS A 77 -12.36 -9.03 -12.68
C LYS A 77 -10.87 -9.25 -12.90
N TYR A 78 -10.08 -8.17 -13.04
CA TYR A 78 -8.63 -8.21 -13.20
C TYR A 78 -7.86 -8.02 -11.90
N GLY A 79 -8.57 -7.95 -10.75
CA GLY A 79 -7.95 -7.87 -9.43
C GLY A 79 -7.84 -6.46 -8.84
N TRP A 80 -8.29 -5.42 -9.54
CA TRP A 80 -8.37 -4.06 -9.00
C TRP A 80 -9.47 -4.00 -7.94
N LYS A 81 -9.13 -3.46 -6.75
CA LYS A 81 -10.00 -3.61 -5.58
C LYS A 81 -10.21 -2.34 -4.77
N TYR A 82 -9.18 -1.50 -4.64
CA TYR A 82 -9.21 -0.39 -3.68
C TYR A 82 -9.69 0.89 -4.33
N ILE A 83 -10.62 1.59 -3.66
CA ILE A 83 -11.07 2.95 -3.97
C ILE A 83 -10.63 3.83 -2.81
N VAL A 84 -9.63 4.69 -3.04
CA VAL A 84 -9.00 5.52 -2.00
C VAL A 84 -9.36 6.98 -2.21
N VAL A 85 -9.99 7.58 -1.20
CA VAL A 85 -10.27 9.02 -1.13
C VAL A 85 -9.05 9.71 -0.51
N ASP A 86 -8.35 10.50 -1.32
CA ASP A 86 -7.15 11.21 -0.87
C ASP A 86 -7.48 12.52 -0.15
N ILE A 87 -6.47 13.22 0.34
CA ILE A 87 -6.56 14.52 0.99
C ILE A 87 -7.23 15.52 0.02
N GLN A 88 -8.07 16.49 0.40
CA GLN A 88 -8.37 16.95 1.76
C GLN A 88 -9.87 16.79 2.06
N TRP A 89 -10.34 15.54 2.15
CA TRP A 89 -11.76 15.20 2.28
C TRP A 89 -12.47 15.89 3.47
N TYR A 90 -11.73 16.40 4.43
CA TYR A 90 -12.21 17.04 5.65
C TYR A 90 -12.26 18.58 5.58
N GLU A 91 -11.75 19.20 4.50
CA GLU A 91 -11.75 20.65 4.33
C GLU A 91 -12.89 21.06 3.39
N PRO A 92 -13.89 21.85 3.88
CA PRO A 92 -15.09 22.18 3.10
C PRO A 92 -14.83 23.03 1.85
N ASN A 93 -13.78 23.85 1.87
CA ASN A 93 -13.48 24.84 0.84
C ASN A 93 -12.16 24.56 0.08
N ALA A 94 -11.72 23.29 0.10
CA ALA A 94 -10.52 22.85 -0.60
C ALA A 94 -10.57 23.17 -2.10
N GLN A 95 -9.42 23.53 -2.69
CA GLN A 95 -9.29 23.93 -4.11
C GLN A 95 -7.96 23.45 -4.69
N GLY A 96 -8.01 22.84 -5.87
CA GLY A 96 -6.83 22.42 -6.62
C GLY A 96 -6.00 21.37 -5.88
N HIS A 97 -4.68 21.53 -5.94
CA HIS A 97 -3.70 20.69 -5.25
C HIS A 97 -2.98 21.43 -4.11
N ASP A 98 -3.43 22.65 -3.76
CA ASP A 98 -2.82 23.49 -2.73
C ASP A 98 -3.55 23.37 -1.39
N TYR A 99 -2.81 23.64 -0.31
CA TYR A 99 -3.32 23.69 1.06
C TYR A 99 -3.42 25.13 1.56
N LYS A 100 -4.52 25.45 2.24
CA LYS A 100 -4.78 26.80 2.77
C LYS A 100 -4.48 26.81 4.26
N PRO A 101 -3.44 27.57 4.72
CA PRO A 101 -3.19 27.73 6.13
C PRO A 101 -4.40 28.32 6.88
N GLY A 102 -4.79 27.66 8.01
CA GLY A 102 -5.93 28.09 8.80
C GLY A 102 -7.31 27.79 8.21
N ALA A 103 -7.40 27.02 7.11
CA ALA A 103 -8.69 26.56 6.59
C ALA A 103 -9.49 25.82 7.67
N PRO A 104 -10.81 26.00 7.76
CA PRO A 104 -11.62 25.31 8.75
C PRO A 104 -11.68 23.81 8.41
N LEU A 105 -11.34 22.96 9.40
CA LEU A 105 -11.41 21.52 9.27
C LEU A 105 -12.69 20.98 9.88
N THR A 106 -13.34 20.04 9.20
CA THR A 106 -14.49 19.34 9.76
C THR A 106 -13.99 18.30 10.78
N MET A 107 -14.42 18.42 12.02
CA MET A 107 -14.01 17.54 13.12
C MET A 107 -15.20 17.18 14.00
N ASP A 108 -15.10 16.05 14.69
CA ASP A 108 -16.03 15.70 15.76
C ASP A 108 -15.64 16.37 17.11
N GLU A 109 -16.36 16.04 18.16
CA GLU A 109 -16.16 16.56 19.51
C GLU A 109 -14.82 16.17 20.16
N TYR A 110 -14.14 15.15 19.60
CA TYR A 110 -12.80 14.69 20.02
C TYR A 110 -11.68 15.23 19.13
N GLY A 111 -11.98 16.11 18.18
CA GLY A 111 -10.99 16.66 17.25
C GLY A 111 -10.53 15.67 16.18
N ARG A 112 -11.27 14.58 15.96
CA ARG A 112 -10.99 13.63 14.87
C ARG A 112 -11.60 14.15 13.59
N LEU A 113 -10.84 14.07 12.49
CA LEU A 113 -11.28 14.55 11.18
C LEU A 113 -12.53 13.81 10.70
N MET A 114 -13.47 14.58 10.14
CA MET A 114 -14.74 14.09 9.59
C MET A 114 -14.91 14.57 8.14
N PRO A 115 -15.54 13.80 7.25
CA PRO A 115 -15.77 14.26 5.88
C PRO A 115 -16.62 15.53 5.84
N ALA A 116 -16.21 16.49 5.00
CA ALA A 116 -16.95 17.73 4.79
C ALA A 116 -18.27 17.46 4.08
N VAL A 117 -19.40 17.70 4.77
CA VAL A 117 -20.76 17.31 4.33
C VAL A 117 -21.17 17.96 3.01
N ASN A 118 -20.69 19.17 2.70
CA ASN A 118 -20.95 19.83 1.42
C ASN A 118 -20.24 19.15 0.22
N ARG A 119 -19.30 18.26 0.49
CA ARG A 119 -18.58 17.47 -0.53
C ARG A 119 -18.92 15.99 -0.45
N PHE A 120 -19.23 15.50 0.74
CA PHE A 120 -19.62 14.12 1.03
C PHE A 120 -20.98 14.13 1.75
N PRO A 121 -22.10 14.36 1.02
CA PRO A 121 -23.43 14.52 1.64
C PRO A 121 -23.86 13.33 2.49
N SER A 122 -23.43 12.10 2.13
CA SER A 122 -23.77 10.91 2.90
C SER A 122 -23.09 10.84 4.28
N ALA A 123 -22.12 11.73 4.56
CA ALA A 123 -21.47 11.87 5.86
C ALA A 123 -22.25 12.72 6.87
N ALA A 124 -23.41 13.25 6.49
CA ALA A 124 -24.27 14.07 7.35
C ALA A 124 -24.57 13.37 8.69
N ASN A 125 -24.89 14.18 9.72
CA ASN A 125 -25.23 13.71 11.06
C ASN A 125 -24.13 12.86 11.74
N GLY A 126 -22.86 13.10 11.42
CA GLY A 126 -21.73 12.39 12.00
C GLY A 126 -21.54 10.96 11.49
N ALA A 127 -22.19 10.59 10.37
CA ALA A 127 -22.11 9.25 9.80
C ALA A 127 -20.69 8.89 9.27
N GLY A 128 -19.83 9.90 9.05
CA GLY A 128 -18.54 9.69 8.44
C GLY A 128 -18.63 9.05 7.05
N PHE A 129 -17.65 8.25 6.69
CA PHE A 129 -17.68 7.55 5.40
C PHE A 129 -18.48 6.25 5.38
N LYS A 130 -19.25 5.91 6.44
CA LYS A 130 -19.93 4.62 6.54
C LYS A 130 -20.83 4.31 5.33
N ALA A 131 -21.60 5.29 4.85
CA ALA A 131 -22.49 5.10 3.71
C ALA A 131 -21.72 4.96 2.38
N LEU A 132 -20.67 5.76 2.17
CA LEU A 132 -19.84 5.67 0.98
C LEU A 132 -19.01 4.37 0.95
N ALA A 133 -18.42 3.97 2.08
CA ALA A 133 -17.74 2.68 2.20
C ALA A 133 -18.68 1.51 1.93
N GLY A 134 -19.91 1.55 2.50
CA GLY A 134 -20.96 0.56 2.23
C GLY A 134 -21.32 0.48 0.73
N TYR A 135 -21.36 1.63 0.05
CA TYR A 135 -21.58 1.67 -1.40
C TYR A 135 -20.43 0.98 -2.17
N VAL A 136 -19.17 1.30 -1.85
CA VAL A 136 -17.99 0.68 -2.47
C VAL A 136 -17.99 -0.85 -2.23
N HIS A 137 -18.29 -1.27 -1.00
CA HIS A 137 -18.39 -2.69 -0.64
C HIS A 137 -19.52 -3.40 -1.40
N SER A 138 -20.65 -2.72 -1.64
CA SER A 138 -21.78 -3.29 -2.42
C SER A 138 -21.41 -3.61 -3.86
N LYS A 139 -20.33 -3.00 -4.37
CA LYS A 139 -19.76 -3.26 -5.70
C LYS A 139 -18.65 -4.34 -5.68
N GLY A 140 -18.41 -4.97 -4.53
CA GLY A 140 -17.34 -5.98 -4.38
C GLY A 140 -15.93 -5.38 -4.26
N LEU A 141 -15.81 -4.06 -4.04
CA LEU A 141 -14.58 -3.33 -3.91
C LEU A 141 -14.25 -3.02 -2.43
N LYS A 142 -13.08 -2.47 -2.16
CA LYS A 142 -12.60 -2.09 -0.84
C LYS A 142 -12.42 -0.58 -0.75
N PHE A 143 -12.78 0.00 0.40
CA PHE A 143 -12.76 1.44 0.61
C PHE A 143 -11.51 1.87 1.38
N GLY A 144 -10.85 2.93 0.94
CA GLY A 144 -9.67 3.51 1.57
C GLY A 144 -9.75 5.02 1.73
N ILE A 145 -8.94 5.54 2.63
CA ILE A 145 -8.77 6.97 2.86
C ILE A 145 -7.29 7.33 3.01
N HIS A 146 -6.99 8.59 2.66
CA HIS A 146 -5.74 9.24 3.04
C HIS A 146 -5.89 9.89 4.41
N ILE A 147 -4.83 9.90 5.21
CA ILE A 147 -4.71 10.67 6.43
C ILE A 147 -3.36 11.37 6.51
N MET A 148 -3.34 12.54 7.14
CA MET A 148 -2.09 13.15 7.56
C MET A 148 -1.62 12.55 8.89
N ARG A 149 -0.30 12.48 9.09
CA ARG A 149 0.32 12.24 10.39
C ARG A 149 -0.11 13.30 11.41
N GLY A 150 -0.18 12.89 12.67
CA GLY A 150 -0.31 13.83 13.78
C GLY A 150 -1.75 14.13 14.18
N ILE A 151 -1.93 15.27 14.81
CA ILE A 151 -3.18 15.74 15.42
C ILE A 151 -3.58 17.11 14.83
N PRO A 152 -4.88 17.35 14.50
CA PRO A 152 -5.31 18.63 13.94
C PRO A 152 -4.94 19.81 14.83
N ARG A 153 -4.31 20.85 14.27
CA ARG A 153 -3.95 22.08 14.99
C ARG A 153 -5.15 22.71 15.67
N GLN A 154 -6.30 22.73 14.99
CA GLN A 154 -7.54 23.26 15.56
C GLN A 154 -8.07 22.44 16.74
N ALA A 155 -7.82 21.13 16.78
CA ALA A 155 -8.14 20.30 17.95
C ALA A 155 -7.26 20.68 19.14
N VAL A 156 -5.98 20.96 18.91
CA VAL A 156 -5.01 21.40 19.93
C VAL A 156 -5.33 22.81 20.43
N GLU A 157 -5.64 23.76 19.54
CA GLU A 157 -6.02 25.13 19.89
C GLU A 157 -7.30 25.19 20.74
N ARG A 158 -8.28 24.37 20.38
CA ARG A 158 -9.54 24.23 21.12
C ARG A 158 -9.41 23.31 22.34
N ASN A 159 -8.24 22.70 22.51
CA ASN A 159 -7.91 21.75 23.56
C ASN A 159 -8.98 20.68 23.76
N LEU A 160 -9.38 20.01 22.67
CA LEU A 160 -10.43 19.01 22.65
C LEU A 160 -10.00 17.74 23.42
N PRO A 161 -10.95 16.99 24.00
CA PRO A 161 -10.63 15.78 24.75
C PRO A 161 -10.18 14.64 23.82
N ILE A 162 -9.29 13.77 24.30
CA ILE A 162 -8.98 12.50 23.66
C ILE A 162 -10.00 11.46 24.14
N LYS A 163 -10.71 10.86 23.19
CA LYS A 163 -11.80 9.94 23.47
C LYS A 163 -11.41 8.82 24.45
N GLY A 164 -12.21 8.63 25.49
CA GLY A 164 -12.05 7.55 26.46
C GLY A 164 -10.91 7.75 27.48
N THR A 165 -10.38 8.97 27.59
CA THR A 165 -9.28 9.30 28.52
C THR A 165 -9.58 10.60 29.29
N GLY A 166 -8.72 10.90 30.26
CA GLY A 166 -8.69 12.23 30.91
C GLY A 166 -7.76 13.24 30.22
N TYR A 167 -7.09 12.84 29.13
CA TYR A 167 -6.14 13.68 28.40
C TYR A 167 -6.82 14.51 27.32
N ARG A 168 -6.12 15.54 26.87
CA ARG A 168 -6.57 16.48 25.83
C ARG A 168 -5.59 16.57 24.69
N ALA A 169 -6.01 17.12 23.57
CA ALA A 169 -5.20 17.27 22.38
C ALA A 169 -3.88 18.02 22.62
N ALA A 170 -3.88 19.05 23.48
CA ALA A 170 -2.68 19.80 23.83
C ALA A 170 -1.67 19.01 24.68
N ASP A 171 -2.10 17.96 25.39
CA ASP A 171 -1.22 17.15 26.23
C ASP A 171 -0.30 16.24 25.42
N VAL A 172 -0.70 15.89 24.17
CA VAL A 172 0.01 14.95 23.31
C VAL A 172 0.60 15.60 22.06
N ALA A 173 0.25 16.84 21.75
CA ALA A 173 0.73 17.51 20.56
C ALA A 173 2.22 17.83 20.66
N ASP A 174 2.97 17.51 19.59
CA ASP A 174 4.34 17.95 19.36
C ASP A 174 4.32 19.13 18.37
N ARG A 175 4.41 20.35 18.90
CA ARG A 175 4.33 21.57 18.08
C ARG A 175 5.63 21.89 17.35
N GLU A 176 6.74 21.26 17.72
CA GLU A 176 8.03 21.42 17.07
C GLU A 176 8.18 20.48 15.87
N ASN A 177 7.35 19.43 15.81
CA ASN A 177 7.36 18.41 14.75
C ASN A 177 6.10 18.47 13.89
N ALA A 178 5.93 19.60 13.18
CA ALA A 178 4.83 19.79 12.24
C ALA A 178 5.20 19.33 10.84
N CYS A 179 4.20 18.93 10.05
CA CYS A 179 4.35 18.78 8.62
C CYS A 179 4.78 20.11 7.97
N ARG A 180 5.77 20.05 7.05
CA ARG A 180 6.34 21.25 6.42
C ARG A 180 5.50 21.77 5.25
N TRP A 181 4.79 20.89 4.59
CA TRP A 181 4.03 21.18 3.37
C TRP A 181 2.52 21.24 3.60
N ASN A 182 2.01 20.64 4.67
CA ASN A 182 0.59 20.69 5.02
C ASN A 182 0.41 21.43 6.37
N PRO A 183 -0.43 22.47 6.42
CA PRO A 183 -0.58 23.31 7.61
C PRO A 183 -1.58 22.79 8.63
N ASP A 184 -2.22 21.64 8.40
CA ASP A 184 -3.38 21.21 9.18
C ASP A 184 -3.02 20.58 10.53
N MET A 185 -1.84 19.96 10.62
CA MET A 185 -1.49 19.05 11.70
C MET A 185 -0.26 19.51 12.50
N TRP A 186 -0.26 19.19 13.81
CA TRP A 186 0.92 19.06 14.64
C TRP A 186 1.33 17.59 14.74
N GLY A 187 2.60 17.29 15.02
CA GLY A 187 3.00 15.94 15.40
C GLY A 187 2.35 15.47 16.70
N VAL A 188 2.48 14.18 16.97
CA VAL A 188 2.09 13.58 18.26
C VAL A 188 3.32 13.07 18.97
N ASP A 189 3.61 13.59 20.17
CA ASP A 189 4.64 13.03 21.04
C ASP A 189 4.16 11.70 21.64
N THR A 190 4.59 10.60 21.02
CA THR A 190 4.18 9.24 21.40
C THR A 190 4.68 8.80 22.77
N THR A 191 5.56 9.57 23.42
CA THR A 191 6.01 9.31 24.80
C THR A 191 5.00 9.82 25.84
N LYS A 192 4.08 10.70 25.43
CA LYS A 192 3.09 11.28 26.32
C LYS A 192 1.96 10.30 26.63
N PRO A 193 1.52 10.26 27.89
CA PRO A 193 0.28 9.56 28.24
C PRO A 193 -0.89 10.11 27.42
N GLY A 194 -1.68 9.21 26.83
CA GLY A 194 -2.80 9.58 25.96
C GLY A 194 -2.48 9.55 24.46
N ALA A 195 -1.21 9.61 24.04
CA ALA A 195 -0.84 9.60 22.61
C ALA A 195 -1.30 8.33 21.88
N GLN A 196 -1.06 7.15 22.45
CA GLN A 196 -1.56 5.90 21.86
C GLN A 196 -3.09 5.85 21.83
N ALA A 197 -3.77 6.35 22.88
CA ALA A 197 -5.23 6.40 22.91
C ALA A 197 -5.81 7.35 21.84
N TYR A 198 -5.09 8.42 21.49
CA TYR A 198 -5.47 9.24 20.34
C TYR A 198 -5.46 8.43 19.04
N TYR A 199 -4.34 7.73 18.72
CA TYR A 199 -4.27 6.87 17.53
C TYR A 199 -5.30 5.73 17.57
N ASP A 200 -5.50 5.10 18.72
CA ASP A 200 -6.53 4.07 18.89
C ASP A 200 -7.91 4.63 18.53
N SER A 201 -8.24 5.85 18.99
CA SER A 201 -9.54 6.45 18.76
C SER A 201 -9.82 6.77 17.29
N ILE A 202 -8.79 7.20 16.53
CA ILE A 202 -8.96 7.46 15.08
C ILE A 202 -9.05 6.16 14.29
N ALA A 203 -8.25 5.14 14.64
CA ALA A 203 -8.32 3.84 13.99
C ALA A 203 -9.68 3.15 14.24
N GLU A 204 -10.21 3.21 15.46
CA GLU A 204 -11.57 2.75 15.79
C GLU A 204 -12.64 3.48 14.96
N LEU A 205 -12.50 4.79 14.79
CA LEU A 205 -13.42 5.57 13.96
C LEU A 205 -13.40 5.09 12.51
N TYR A 206 -12.22 4.94 11.92
CA TYR A 206 -12.07 4.47 10.53
C TYR A 206 -12.55 3.04 10.35
N ALA A 207 -12.26 2.14 11.30
CA ALA A 207 -12.82 0.79 11.33
C ALA A 207 -14.36 0.80 11.36
N SER A 208 -14.97 1.71 12.14
CA SER A 208 -16.42 1.86 12.22
C SER A 208 -17.07 2.35 10.93
N TRP A 209 -16.32 3.08 10.10
CA TRP A 209 -16.76 3.48 8.75
C TRP A 209 -16.64 2.36 7.72
N GLY A 210 -15.86 1.32 8.02
CA GLY A 210 -15.60 0.24 7.08
C GLY A 210 -14.37 0.49 6.20
N VAL A 211 -13.38 1.26 6.66
CA VAL A 211 -12.12 1.49 5.93
C VAL A 211 -11.31 0.19 5.85
N ASP A 212 -10.77 -0.11 4.67
CA ASP A 212 -9.94 -1.27 4.36
C ASP A 212 -8.48 -0.89 4.00
N PHE A 213 -8.23 0.40 3.74
CA PHE A 213 -6.93 0.91 3.31
C PHE A 213 -6.71 2.32 3.86
N ILE A 214 -5.53 2.56 4.42
CA ILE A 214 -5.12 3.88 4.92
C ILE A 214 -3.80 4.26 4.25
N LYS A 215 -3.80 5.36 3.48
CA LYS A 215 -2.58 6.06 3.04
C LYS A 215 -2.25 7.08 4.11
N ALA A 216 -1.19 6.85 4.88
CA ALA A 216 -0.74 7.75 5.94
C ALA A 216 0.45 8.57 5.46
N ASP A 217 0.25 9.86 5.36
CA ASP A 217 1.20 10.81 4.80
C ASP A 217 2.02 11.54 5.87
N ASP A 218 3.17 12.14 5.47
CA ASP A 218 4.16 12.77 6.33
C ASP A 218 4.82 11.80 7.33
N MET A 219 4.96 10.51 6.95
CA MET A 219 5.58 9.49 7.80
C MET A 219 6.83 8.84 7.22
N GLY A 220 6.98 8.80 5.88
CA GLY A 220 7.96 7.96 5.20
C GLY A 220 9.28 8.62 4.83
N SER A 221 9.31 9.93 4.57
CA SER A 221 10.50 10.65 4.10
C SER A 221 10.80 11.92 4.90
N HIS A 222 11.91 12.58 4.58
CA HIS A 222 12.39 13.85 5.13
C HIS A 222 12.52 13.88 6.64
N LEU A 223 11.42 13.80 7.35
CA LEU A 223 11.32 13.63 8.78
C LEU A 223 10.63 12.29 9.05
N TYR A 224 11.34 11.20 8.75
CA TYR A 224 10.87 9.85 9.04
C TYR A 224 10.35 9.75 10.48
N GLN A 225 9.11 9.25 10.64
CA GLN A 225 8.35 9.28 11.89
C GLN A 225 8.03 7.86 12.41
N PRO A 226 9.06 7.07 12.80
CA PRO A 226 8.86 5.66 13.15
C PRO A 226 7.96 5.48 14.38
N ALA A 227 7.99 6.42 15.32
CA ALA A 227 7.20 6.33 16.55
C ALA A 227 5.70 6.49 16.27
N GLU A 228 5.32 7.47 15.44
CA GLU A 228 3.93 7.69 15.06
C GLU A 228 3.43 6.62 14.09
N MET A 229 4.28 6.16 13.13
CA MET A 229 3.97 5.00 12.29
C MET A 229 3.68 3.74 13.11
N LYS A 230 4.51 3.45 14.12
CA LYS A 230 4.27 2.35 15.06
C LYS A 230 2.96 2.52 15.82
N ALA A 231 2.69 3.71 16.37
CA ALA A 231 1.47 3.98 17.13
C ALA A 231 0.22 3.77 16.29
N LEU A 232 0.20 4.28 15.04
CA LEU A 232 -0.89 4.07 14.09
C LEU A 232 -1.07 2.58 13.72
N SER A 233 0.03 1.88 13.43
CA SER A 233 -0.01 0.44 13.10
C SER A 233 -0.59 -0.38 14.25
N LEU A 234 -0.18 -0.12 15.49
CA LEU A 234 -0.72 -0.79 16.67
C LEU A 234 -2.21 -0.49 16.87
N ALA A 235 -2.61 0.76 16.65
CA ALA A 235 -4.01 1.17 16.71
C ALA A 235 -4.88 0.44 15.67
N ILE A 236 -4.40 0.35 14.43
CA ILE A 236 -5.09 -0.42 13.37
C ILE A 236 -5.26 -1.87 13.78
N ARG A 237 -4.21 -2.55 14.23
CA ARG A 237 -4.26 -3.95 14.66
C ARG A 237 -5.24 -4.15 15.83
N LYS A 238 -5.29 -3.22 16.76
CA LYS A 238 -6.20 -3.26 17.92
C LYS A 238 -7.67 -3.26 17.50
N THR A 239 -8.03 -2.65 16.37
CA THR A 239 -9.41 -2.65 15.89
C THR A 239 -9.92 -4.05 15.50
N GLY A 240 -9.02 -4.99 15.20
CA GLY A 240 -9.35 -6.31 14.65
C GLY A 240 -9.82 -6.30 13.20
N ARG A 241 -9.95 -5.10 12.56
CA ARG A 241 -10.30 -4.99 11.14
C ARG A 241 -9.02 -5.05 10.29
N PRO A 242 -8.95 -5.93 9.27
CA PRO A 242 -7.81 -5.95 8.36
C PRO A 242 -7.83 -4.68 7.48
N MET A 243 -6.88 -3.79 7.72
CA MET A 243 -6.67 -2.57 6.94
C MET A 243 -5.23 -2.58 6.41
N VAL A 244 -5.05 -2.30 5.12
CA VAL A 244 -3.72 -2.06 4.54
C VAL A 244 -3.24 -0.70 5.00
N LEU A 245 -2.02 -0.63 5.55
CA LEU A 245 -1.35 0.63 5.87
C LEU A 245 -0.28 0.91 4.81
N SER A 246 -0.47 2.00 4.08
CA SER A 246 0.46 2.57 3.10
C SER A 246 1.11 3.81 3.69
N ILE A 247 2.43 3.87 3.65
CA ILE A 247 3.21 4.99 4.18
C ILE A 247 3.71 5.88 3.05
N SER A 248 3.48 7.19 3.16
CA SER A 248 3.97 8.23 2.24
C SER A 248 4.43 9.48 3.00
N PRO A 249 5.06 10.49 2.32
CA PRO A 249 5.67 10.36 1.01
C PRO A 249 6.97 9.57 1.08
N GLY A 250 7.63 9.33 -0.09
CA GLY A 250 8.97 8.79 -0.18
C GLY A 250 10.04 9.89 -0.40
N PRO A 251 11.29 9.51 -0.63
CA PRO A 251 11.78 8.13 -0.51
C PRO A 251 11.91 7.67 0.95
N ALA A 252 11.38 6.50 1.23
CA ALA A 252 11.62 5.84 2.51
C ALA A 252 13.11 5.53 2.68
N PRO A 253 13.72 5.70 3.87
CA PRO A 253 15.11 5.32 4.09
C PRO A 253 15.26 3.80 4.07
N ILE A 254 16.03 3.28 3.13
CA ILE A 254 16.24 1.84 2.95
C ILE A 254 16.89 1.16 4.17
N SER A 255 17.68 1.92 4.94
CA SER A 255 18.26 1.46 6.21
C SER A 255 17.21 1.11 7.28
N GLU A 256 15.98 1.57 7.11
CA GLU A 256 14.89 1.39 8.07
C GLU A 256 13.84 0.37 7.58
N VAL A 257 14.17 -0.39 6.55
CA VAL A 257 13.24 -1.34 5.89
C VAL A 257 12.57 -2.30 6.88
N GLU A 258 13.29 -2.79 7.88
CA GLU A 258 12.74 -3.69 8.91
C GLU A 258 11.57 -3.08 9.70
N LEU A 259 11.59 -1.76 9.90
CA LEU A 259 10.49 -1.06 10.58
C LEU A 259 9.28 -0.91 9.65
N PHE A 260 9.51 -0.63 8.36
CA PHE A 260 8.43 -0.62 7.38
C PHE A 260 7.80 -2.02 7.23
N GLU A 261 8.59 -3.07 7.05
CA GLU A 261 8.11 -4.47 6.99
C GLU A 261 7.31 -4.85 8.24
N LYS A 262 7.69 -4.33 9.39
CA LYS A 262 7.03 -4.63 10.68
C LYS A 262 5.71 -3.90 10.87
N TYR A 263 5.59 -2.66 10.41
CA TYR A 263 4.49 -1.77 10.77
C TYR A 263 3.59 -1.37 9.61
N ALA A 264 3.98 -1.59 8.35
CA ALA A 264 3.20 -1.24 7.17
C ALA A 264 3.10 -2.41 6.18
N GLN A 265 2.17 -2.35 5.25
CA GLN A 265 2.06 -3.29 4.14
C GLN A 265 2.67 -2.75 2.85
N MET A 266 2.76 -1.43 2.71
CA MET A 266 3.46 -0.79 1.60
C MET A 266 4.00 0.59 2.00
N TRP A 267 5.01 1.07 1.28
CA TRP A 267 5.65 2.38 1.52
C TRP A 267 6.27 2.94 0.24
N ARG A 268 6.22 4.25 0.11
CA ARG A 268 6.75 4.99 -1.04
C ARG A 268 8.27 4.94 -1.08
N ILE A 269 8.83 4.60 -2.22
CA ILE A 269 10.29 4.53 -2.45
C ILE A 269 10.85 5.75 -3.18
N SER A 270 9.97 6.64 -3.65
CA SER A 270 10.32 7.90 -4.29
C SER A 270 9.47 9.04 -3.72
N ASP A 271 9.86 10.26 -3.99
CA ASP A 271 8.97 11.42 -3.86
C ASP A 271 7.82 11.33 -4.88
N ASP A 272 6.90 12.31 -4.89
CA ASP A 272 5.73 12.27 -5.75
C ASP A 272 6.09 12.09 -7.23
N PHE A 273 5.49 11.06 -7.81
CA PHE A 273 5.70 10.68 -9.20
C PHE A 273 4.57 11.22 -10.08
N TRP A 274 4.96 12.02 -11.06
CA TRP A 274 4.06 12.60 -12.04
C TRP A 274 4.40 12.15 -13.45
N ASP A 275 3.56 12.52 -14.42
CA ASP A 275 3.64 12.18 -15.85
C ASP A 275 4.78 12.91 -16.59
N GLU A 276 6.01 12.78 -16.07
CA GLU A 276 7.24 13.32 -16.63
C GLU A 276 8.25 12.18 -16.88
N TRP A 277 8.78 12.09 -18.10
CA TRP A 277 9.79 11.07 -18.44
C TRP A 277 11.01 11.10 -17.50
N LYS A 278 11.44 12.28 -17.10
CA LYS A 278 12.54 12.44 -16.14
C LYS A 278 12.27 11.68 -14.82
N LEU A 279 11.06 11.76 -14.30
CA LEU A 279 10.67 11.07 -13.07
C LEU A 279 10.57 9.57 -13.30
N LEU A 280 10.01 9.13 -14.43
CA LEU A 280 9.97 7.70 -14.78
C LEU A 280 11.37 7.12 -14.90
N ARG A 281 12.31 7.85 -15.50
CA ARG A 281 13.70 7.41 -15.59
C ARG A 281 14.36 7.24 -14.21
N GLN A 282 14.04 8.11 -13.24
CA GLN A 282 14.56 7.99 -11.87
C GLN A 282 14.02 6.74 -11.15
N GLN A 283 12.81 6.28 -11.48
CA GLN A 283 12.22 5.10 -10.86
C GLN A 283 13.04 3.81 -11.14
N PHE A 284 13.83 3.77 -12.20
CA PHE A 284 14.73 2.63 -12.46
C PHE A 284 15.78 2.47 -11.38
N ASP A 285 16.32 3.57 -10.84
CA ASP A 285 17.29 3.51 -9.74
C ASP A 285 16.59 3.12 -8.42
N PHE A 286 15.46 3.74 -8.10
CA PHE A 286 14.72 3.40 -6.88
C PHE A 286 14.24 1.94 -6.88
N THR A 287 13.65 1.47 -7.96
CA THR A 287 13.16 0.09 -8.05
C THR A 287 14.33 -0.92 -8.03
N ARG A 288 15.48 -0.61 -8.64
CA ARG A 288 16.68 -1.44 -8.53
C ARG A 288 17.12 -1.60 -7.07
N ASP A 289 17.22 -0.49 -6.34
CA ASP A 289 17.71 -0.47 -4.97
C ASP A 289 16.75 -1.17 -3.98
N TRP A 290 15.44 -1.14 -4.26
CA TRP A 290 14.42 -1.77 -3.44
C TRP A 290 14.01 -3.18 -3.90
N ALA A 291 14.60 -3.71 -4.99
CA ALA A 291 14.14 -4.95 -5.63
C ALA A 291 14.12 -6.17 -4.69
N GLU A 292 15.11 -6.32 -3.83
CA GLU A 292 15.22 -7.45 -2.90
C GLU A 292 14.12 -7.48 -1.82
N TYR A 293 13.43 -6.36 -1.59
CA TYR A 293 12.39 -6.23 -0.57
C TYR A 293 10.97 -6.41 -1.13
N ALA A 294 10.82 -6.40 -2.45
CA ALA A 294 9.49 -6.52 -3.08
C ALA A 294 8.87 -7.90 -2.83
N GLY A 295 7.79 -7.93 -2.04
CA GLY A 295 7.09 -9.15 -1.63
C GLY A 295 7.71 -9.90 -0.45
N LYS A 296 8.81 -9.41 0.11
CA LYS A 296 9.41 -9.97 1.32
C LYS A 296 8.44 -9.74 2.49
N ASN A 297 8.20 -10.80 3.25
CA ASN A 297 7.24 -10.79 4.36
C ASN A 297 5.81 -10.32 3.97
N GLY A 298 5.45 -10.37 2.68
CA GLY A 298 4.14 -9.91 2.19
C GLY A 298 3.98 -8.40 2.23
N THR A 299 5.08 -7.65 2.03
CA THR A 299 5.09 -6.19 2.00
C THR A 299 5.64 -5.67 0.67
N TRP A 300 5.32 -4.40 0.34
CA TRP A 300 5.45 -3.89 -1.01
C TRP A 300 6.08 -2.48 -1.03
N PRO A 301 7.35 -2.35 -1.46
CA PRO A 301 7.88 -1.06 -1.86
C PRO A 301 7.06 -0.49 -3.02
N ASP A 302 6.65 0.78 -2.91
CA ASP A 302 5.68 1.43 -3.78
C ASP A 302 6.36 2.51 -4.63
N ALA A 303 6.39 2.29 -5.93
CA ALA A 303 6.95 3.24 -6.89
C ALA A 303 5.98 4.38 -7.25
N ASP A 304 4.91 4.53 -6.48
CA ASP A 304 3.84 5.52 -6.59
C ASP A 304 2.73 5.19 -7.60
N MET A 305 1.76 6.09 -7.66
CA MET A 305 0.57 5.97 -8.48
C MET A 305 0.89 5.98 -9.98
N LEU A 306 -0.09 5.56 -10.76
CA LEU A 306 -0.03 5.55 -12.22
C LEU A 306 -0.74 6.79 -12.75
N PRO A 307 -0.03 7.87 -13.14
CA PRO A 307 -0.63 9.10 -13.64
C PRO A 307 -1.05 8.94 -15.10
N LEU A 308 -2.05 8.12 -15.32
CA LEU A 308 -2.61 7.76 -16.63
C LEU A 308 -3.97 8.41 -16.85
N SER A 309 -4.46 8.40 -18.09
CA SER A 309 -5.75 8.97 -18.48
C SER A 309 -5.82 10.47 -18.24
N LYS A 310 -6.92 10.98 -17.67
CA LYS A 310 -7.17 12.40 -17.42
C LYS A 310 -6.79 12.77 -15.99
N LEU A 311 -5.88 13.73 -15.87
CA LEU A 311 -5.31 14.24 -14.63
C LEU A 311 -5.80 15.65 -14.34
N ARG A 312 -5.74 16.10 -13.08
CA ARG A 312 -6.03 17.49 -12.65
C ARG A 312 -7.39 17.99 -13.16
N VAL A 313 -8.41 17.14 -13.03
CA VAL A 313 -9.76 17.37 -13.58
C VAL A 313 -10.40 18.65 -13.01
N THR A 314 -10.07 19.02 -11.77
CA THR A 314 -10.64 20.16 -11.06
C THR A 314 -9.77 21.41 -11.04
N ASP A 315 -8.54 21.35 -11.58
CA ASP A 315 -7.61 22.48 -11.56
C ASP A 315 -7.77 23.45 -12.75
N LYS A 316 -8.39 22.98 -13.84
CA LYS A 316 -8.50 23.75 -15.08
C LYS A 316 -9.94 23.90 -15.52
N GLU A 317 -10.25 25.06 -16.04
CA GLU A 317 -11.45 25.27 -16.84
C GLU A 317 -11.42 24.29 -18.03
N GLY A 318 -12.45 23.43 -18.15
CA GLY A 318 -12.47 22.35 -19.14
C GLY A 318 -12.08 20.96 -18.60
N GLY A 319 -11.78 20.83 -17.31
CA GLY A 319 -11.73 19.54 -16.62
C GLY A 319 -10.45 18.72 -16.82
N GLY A 320 -9.28 19.32 -16.65
CA GLY A 320 -7.99 18.61 -16.64
C GLY A 320 -7.34 18.40 -18.03
N SER A 321 -6.28 17.59 -18.05
CA SER A 321 -5.52 17.25 -19.25
C SER A 321 -5.21 15.74 -19.29
N PRO A 322 -5.08 15.14 -20.47
CA PRO A 322 -4.52 13.80 -20.60
C PRO A 322 -3.12 13.73 -19.99
N THR A 323 -2.69 12.53 -19.62
CA THR A 323 -1.30 12.28 -19.23
C THR A 323 -0.33 12.76 -20.31
N ASN A 324 0.80 13.32 -19.89
CA ASN A 324 1.88 13.74 -20.80
C ASN A 324 2.72 12.57 -21.32
N PHE A 325 2.61 11.39 -20.71
CA PHE A 325 3.32 10.20 -21.18
C PHE A 325 2.85 9.77 -22.57
N THR A 326 3.81 9.54 -23.46
CA THR A 326 3.58 8.84 -24.73
C THR A 326 3.10 7.40 -24.48
N ALA A 327 2.56 6.73 -25.51
CA ALA A 327 2.15 5.34 -25.39
C ALA A 327 3.30 4.41 -24.98
N ASP A 328 4.50 4.65 -25.51
CA ASP A 328 5.72 3.89 -25.15
C ASP A 328 6.13 4.09 -23.70
N GLU A 329 6.04 5.33 -23.19
CA GLU A 329 6.35 5.66 -21.79
C GLU A 329 5.32 5.07 -20.82
N GLN A 330 4.03 5.10 -21.17
CA GLN A 330 2.98 4.43 -20.39
C GLN A 330 3.23 2.92 -20.30
N GLN A 331 3.57 2.28 -21.41
CA GLN A 331 3.91 0.85 -21.45
C GLN A 331 5.18 0.57 -20.63
N THR A 332 6.20 1.43 -20.73
CA THR A 332 7.46 1.31 -19.99
C THR A 332 7.23 1.43 -18.49
N MET A 333 6.44 2.38 -18.04
CA MET A 333 6.02 2.51 -16.64
C MET A 333 5.33 1.23 -16.16
N MET A 334 4.29 0.76 -16.87
CA MET A 334 3.57 -0.46 -16.48
C MET A 334 4.48 -1.69 -16.50
N THR A 335 5.43 -1.79 -17.44
CA THR A 335 6.40 -2.89 -17.49
C THR A 335 7.29 -2.88 -16.24
N LEU A 336 7.81 -1.71 -15.84
CA LEU A 336 8.67 -1.58 -14.66
C LEU A 336 7.91 -1.88 -13.38
N TRP A 337 6.71 -1.27 -13.16
CA TRP A 337 5.89 -1.55 -11.99
C TRP A 337 5.52 -3.03 -11.88
N CYS A 338 5.24 -3.68 -13.01
CA CYS A 338 4.88 -5.11 -13.00
C CYS A 338 6.06 -6.03 -12.73
N ILE A 339 7.23 -5.80 -13.33
CA ILE A 339 8.39 -6.68 -13.12
C ILE A 339 9.03 -6.47 -11.74
N PHE A 340 8.99 -5.26 -11.20
CA PHE A 340 9.41 -4.91 -9.84
C PHE A 340 8.40 -5.37 -8.79
N ARG A 341 7.11 -5.51 -9.16
CA ARG A 341 5.98 -5.79 -8.29
C ARG A 341 5.60 -4.64 -7.35
N SER A 342 5.65 -3.41 -7.87
CA SER A 342 5.04 -2.26 -7.19
C SER A 342 3.53 -2.44 -7.07
N PRO A 343 2.90 -1.91 -6.00
CA PRO A 343 1.46 -1.64 -6.02
C PRO A 343 1.04 -0.90 -7.29
N LEU A 344 -0.16 -1.18 -7.80
CA LEU A 344 -0.73 -0.54 -8.98
C LEU A 344 -1.90 0.34 -8.54
N ILE A 345 -1.64 1.61 -8.25
CA ILE A 345 -2.65 2.57 -7.83
C ILE A 345 -2.89 3.58 -8.95
N PHE A 346 -4.01 3.47 -9.63
CA PHE A 346 -4.37 4.36 -10.73
C PHE A 346 -4.73 5.76 -10.21
N GLY A 347 -4.12 6.81 -10.77
CA GLY A 347 -4.30 8.19 -10.29
C GLY A 347 -5.30 9.03 -11.09
N GLY A 348 -5.50 8.73 -12.36
CA GLY A 348 -6.37 9.50 -13.24
C GLY A 348 -7.88 9.25 -13.03
N ASP A 349 -8.70 9.98 -13.78
CA ASP A 349 -10.16 9.81 -13.77
C ASP A 349 -10.55 8.56 -14.58
N LEU A 350 -10.98 7.50 -13.88
CA LEU A 350 -11.31 6.21 -14.51
C LEU A 350 -12.41 6.31 -15.58
N PRO A 351 -13.52 7.08 -15.37
CA PRO A 351 -14.53 7.27 -16.40
C PRO A 351 -14.02 7.93 -17.70
N SER A 352 -12.89 8.61 -17.64
CA SER A 352 -12.26 9.26 -18.81
C SER A 352 -11.29 8.35 -19.58
N ASN A 353 -11.13 7.07 -19.17
CA ASN A 353 -10.23 6.16 -19.84
C ASN A 353 -10.66 5.87 -21.29
N ASP A 354 -9.72 6.02 -22.20
CA ASP A 354 -9.87 5.55 -23.58
C ASP A 354 -9.62 4.02 -23.71
N ALA A 355 -9.78 3.51 -24.91
CA ALA A 355 -9.59 2.09 -25.21
C ALA A 355 -8.13 1.65 -25.01
N ALA A 356 -7.16 2.52 -25.32
CA ALA A 356 -5.73 2.24 -25.19
C ALA A 356 -5.32 2.13 -23.71
N THR A 357 -5.70 3.12 -22.90
CA THR A 357 -5.49 3.09 -21.45
C THR A 357 -6.16 1.88 -20.80
N THR A 358 -7.41 1.59 -21.20
CA THR A 358 -8.13 0.42 -20.69
C THR A 358 -7.39 -0.88 -21.04
N ALA A 359 -6.93 -1.04 -22.30
CA ALA A 359 -6.19 -2.21 -22.71
C ALA A 359 -4.85 -2.38 -21.96
N LEU A 360 -4.17 -1.25 -21.68
CA LEU A 360 -2.91 -1.21 -20.94
C LEU A 360 -3.08 -1.80 -19.51
N ILE A 361 -4.09 -1.34 -18.78
CA ILE A 361 -4.31 -1.71 -17.37
C ILE A 361 -5.14 -2.99 -17.16
N THR A 362 -5.60 -3.61 -18.25
CA THR A 362 -6.36 -4.88 -18.23
C THR A 362 -5.65 -6.03 -18.93
N ASN A 363 -4.36 -5.87 -19.29
CA ASN A 363 -3.60 -6.97 -19.87
C ASN A 363 -3.29 -8.02 -18.80
N GLU A 364 -4.05 -9.12 -18.79
CA GLU A 364 -3.96 -10.18 -17.78
C GLU A 364 -2.57 -10.83 -17.72
N GLU A 365 -1.86 -10.92 -18.86
CA GLU A 365 -0.52 -11.53 -18.89
C GLU A 365 0.52 -10.61 -18.23
N VAL A 366 0.38 -9.31 -18.41
CA VAL A 366 1.23 -8.30 -17.75
C VAL A 366 0.89 -8.18 -16.26
N LEU A 367 -0.40 -8.13 -15.92
CA LEU A 367 -0.85 -8.11 -14.54
C LEU A 367 -0.43 -9.38 -13.77
N ALA A 368 -0.37 -10.53 -14.43
CA ALA A 368 0.11 -11.78 -13.83
C ALA A 368 1.58 -11.68 -13.42
N VAL A 369 2.42 -10.91 -14.13
CA VAL A 369 3.80 -10.64 -13.70
C VAL A 369 3.80 -9.89 -12.36
N ASN A 370 3.01 -8.83 -12.24
CA ASN A 370 2.89 -8.07 -10.98
C ASN A 370 2.38 -8.94 -9.82
N GLN A 371 1.31 -9.69 -10.06
CA GLN A 371 0.58 -10.39 -9.00
C GLN A 371 1.18 -11.74 -8.59
N HIS A 372 1.92 -12.41 -9.50
CA HIS A 372 2.28 -13.82 -9.31
C HIS A 372 3.77 -14.12 -9.53
N SER A 373 4.60 -13.19 -10.03
CA SER A 373 6.04 -13.42 -10.14
C SER A 373 6.74 -13.29 -8.78
N SER A 374 8.02 -13.59 -8.73
CA SER A 374 8.87 -13.39 -7.55
C SER A 374 10.31 -13.04 -7.95
N GLY A 375 11.04 -12.40 -7.03
CA GLY A 375 12.47 -12.12 -7.20
C GLY A 375 12.79 -11.24 -8.41
N GLY A 376 11.90 -10.33 -8.79
CA GLY A 376 12.15 -9.36 -9.86
C GLY A 376 13.34 -8.45 -9.52
N HIS A 377 14.36 -8.41 -10.37
CA HIS A 377 15.54 -7.58 -10.15
C HIS A 377 16.21 -7.20 -11.48
N GLN A 378 16.96 -6.09 -11.46
CA GLN A 378 17.75 -5.65 -12.60
C GLN A 378 19.01 -6.53 -12.75
N VAL A 379 19.20 -7.09 -13.93
CA VAL A 379 20.35 -7.95 -14.24
C VAL A 379 21.34 -7.32 -15.21
N LEU A 380 20.95 -6.24 -15.90
CA LEU A 380 21.82 -5.57 -16.86
C LEU A 380 21.56 -4.05 -16.84
N GLU A 381 22.67 -3.32 -16.86
CA GLU A 381 22.74 -1.91 -17.19
C GLU A 381 23.86 -1.69 -18.22
N ARG A 382 23.47 -1.26 -19.42
CA ARG A 382 24.41 -1.02 -20.52
C ARG A 382 23.96 0.21 -21.31
N GLY A 383 24.61 1.35 -21.12
CA GLY A 383 24.20 2.61 -21.70
C GLY A 383 22.76 2.96 -21.28
N ASN A 384 21.88 3.11 -22.26
CA ASN A 384 20.46 3.36 -22.00
C ASN A 384 19.63 2.07 -21.83
N VAL A 385 20.21 0.90 -22.05
CA VAL A 385 19.49 -0.37 -21.91
C VAL A 385 19.48 -0.84 -20.47
N ARG A 386 18.29 -1.22 -19.98
CA ARG A 386 18.10 -1.94 -18.72
C ARG A 386 17.42 -3.27 -19.02
N ALA A 387 17.85 -4.33 -18.31
CA ALA A 387 17.12 -5.59 -18.36
C ALA A 387 16.83 -6.10 -16.95
N TRP A 388 15.64 -6.65 -16.78
CA TRP A 388 15.13 -7.23 -15.55
C TRP A 388 14.70 -8.66 -15.78
N VAL A 389 14.83 -9.49 -14.73
CA VAL A 389 14.38 -10.87 -14.72
C VAL A 389 13.56 -11.11 -13.45
N ALA A 390 12.49 -11.88 -13.57
CA ALA A 390 11.72 -12.40 -12.44
C ALA A 390 11.38 -13.88 -12.65
N GLU A 391 11.15 -14.60 -11.56
CA GLU A 391 10.71 -15.98 -11.57
C GLU A 391 9.19 -16.05 -11.80
N GLY A 392 8.77 -16.98 -12.66
CA GLY A 392 7.36 -17.33 -12.79
C GLY A 392 6.91 -18.35 -11.75
N THR A 393 5.65 -18.74 -11.82
CA THR A 393 5.06 -19.71 -10.87
C THR A 393 5.36 -21.16 -11.23
N LYS A 394 5.77 -21.42 -12.48
CA LYS A 394 6.10 -22.77 -12.97
C LYS A 394 7.61 -22.94 -13.05
N SER A 395 8.07 -24.16 -12.81
CA SER A 395 9.48 -24.51 -12.99
C SER A 395 9.95 -24.19 -14.41
N GLY A 396 11.05 -23.45 -14.55
CA GLY A 396 11.59 -23.02 -15.83
C GLY A 396 10.89 -21.83 -16.48
N GLU A 397 9.86 -21.27 -15.84
CA GLU A 397 9.21 -20.04 -16.31
C GLU A 397 9.93 -18.80 -15.77
N LYS A 398 10.31 -17.91 -16.67
CA LYS A 398 10.95 -16.61 -16.34
C LYS A 398 10.22 -15.49 -17.04
N PHE A 399 10.18 -14.33 -16.40
CA PHE A 399 9.79 -13.07 -17.03
C PHE A 399 11.02 -12.24 -17.29
N VAL A 400 11.10 -11.63 -18.45
CA VAL A 400 12.23 -10.80 -18.88
C VAL A 400 11.69 -9.49 -19.44
N ALA A 401 12.06 -8.38 -18.82
CA ALA A 401 11.76 -7.04 -19.32
C ALA A 401 13.06 -6.41 -19.87
N VAL A 402 12.96 -5.75 -21.01
CA VAL A 402 14.07 -4.95 -21.56
C VAL A 402 13.57 -3.56 -21.90
N PHE A 403 14.30 -2.57 -21.49
CA PHE A 403 13.96 -1.15 -21.57
C PHE A 403 15.02 -0.38 -22.33
N ASN A 404 14.61 0.57 -23.14
CA ASN A 404 15.47 1.59 -23.73
C ASN A 404 15.14 2.96 -23.11
N LEU A 405 16.03 3.49 -22.28
CA LEU A 405 15.87 4.79 -21.62
C LEU A 405 16.45 5.96 -22.42
N GLY A 406 16.89 5.72 -23.65
CA GLY A 406 17.47 6.71 -24.52
C GLY A 406 16.45 7.33 -25.47
N ASP A 407 16.82 8.50 -26.04
CA ASP A 407 15.99 9.29 -26.94
C ASP A 407 16.02 8.82 -28.42
N ALA A 408 16.66 7.67 -28.68
CA ALA A 408 16.71 7.04 -30.00
C ALA A 408 16.46 5.55 -29.88
N ALA A 409 15.92 4.96 -30.96
CA ALA A 409 15.72 3.51 -31.00
C ALA A 409 17.03 2.75 -30.97
N GLU A 410 17.08 1.64 -30.22
CA GLU A 410 18.28 0.82 -30.00
C GLU A 410 18.02 -0.65 -30.41
N ASN A 411 19.00 -1.26 -31.08
CA ASN A 411 19.00 -2.68 -31.38
C ASN A 411 19.63 -3.43 -30.20
N VAL A 412 18.83 -4.29 -29.56
CA VAL A 412 19.25 -5.04 -28.38
C VAL A 412 19.40 -6.51 -28.76
N GLU A 413 20.59 -7.05 -28.46
CA GLU A 413 20.88 -8.48 -28.57
C GLU A 413 21.46 -8.95 -27.23
N LEU A 414 20.76 -9.87 -26.55
CA LEU A 414 21.10 -10.42 -25.24
C LEU A 414 20.88 -11.94 -25.25
N GLY A 415 21.97 -12.70 -25.17
CA GLY A 415 21.88 -14.13 -24.86
C GLY A 415 21.42 -14.37 -23.42
N TRP A 416 20.83 -15.51 -23.15
CA TRP A 416 20.32 -15.84 -21.81
C TRP A 416 21.37 -15.74 -20.71
N SER A 417 22.63 -16.11 -21.01
CA SER A 417 23.73 -15.98 -20.06
C SER A 417 24.02 -14.54 -19.62
N ALA A 418 23.83 -13.57 -20.51
CA ALA A 418 23.97 -12.15 -20.18
C ALA A 418 22.88 -11.65 -19.21
N LEU A 419 21.80 -12.41 -19.08
CA LEU A 419 20.69 -12.16 -18.16
C LEU A 419 20.76 -13.05 -16.91
N GLY A 420 21.87 -13.75 -16.67
CA GLY A 420 22.01 -14.68 -15.54
C GLY A 420 21.17 -15.95 -15.67
N ILE A 421 20.68 -16.26 -16.86
CA ILE A 421 19.84 -17.43 -17.13
C ILE A 421 20.67 -18.50 -17.85
N ALA A 422 20.42 -19.78 -17.56
CA ALA A 422 21.14 -20.89 -18.22
C ALA A 422 20.97 -20.82 -19.75
N ALA A 423 22.13 -20.99 -20.46
CA ALA A 423 22.19 -20.91 -21.92
C ALA A 423 21.55 -22.16 -22.56
N ARG A 424 20.27 -22.11 -22.82
CA ARG A 424 19.50 -23.11 -23.58
C ARG A 424 18.31 -22.43 -24.27
N PRO A 425 17.80 -22.98 -25.38
CA PRO A 425 16.64 -22.41 -26.04
C PRO A 425 15.41 -22.34 -25.13
N ALA A 426 14.67 -21.25 -25.19
CA ALA A 426 13.42 -21.06 -24.49
C ALA A 426 12.28 -20.72 -25.45
N GLN A 427 11.06 -21.16 -25.15
CA GLN A 427 9.86 -20.69 -25.83
C GLN A 427 9.51 -19.30 -25.34
N ILE A 428 9.50 -18.32 -26.23
CA ILE A 428 9.25 -16.91 -25.89
C ILE A 428 7.83 -16.51 -26.26
N ARG A 429 7.19 -15.76 -25.36
CA ARG A 429 5.91 -15.09 -25.61
C ARG A 429 6.03 -13.61 -25.24
N ASP A 430 5.68 -12.74 -26.16
CA ASP A 430 5.52 -11.31 -25.90
C ASP A 430 4.19 -11.09 -25.17
N LEU A 431 4.27 -10.51 -23.97
CA LEU A 431 3.10 -10.35 -23.10
C LEU A 431 2.27 -9.11 -23.46
N TRP A 432 2.88 -8.11 -24.09
CA TRP A 432 2.14 -6.94 -24.55
C TRP A 432 1.30 -7.25 -25.78
N SER A 433 1.91 -7.84 -26.82
CA SER A 433 1.20 -8.25 -28.01
C SER A 433 0.44 -9.58 -27.87
N ARG A 434 0.70 -10.32 -26.78
CA ARG A 434 0.17 -11.68 -26.51
C ARG A 434 0.53 -12.68 -27.63
N THR A 435 1.70 -12.50 -28.26
CA THR A 435 2.14 -13.29 -29.40
C THR A 435 3.27 -14.26 -29.00
N SER A 436 3.17 -15.52 -29.45
CA SER A 436 4.27 -16.49 -29.33
C SER A 436 5.31 -16.24 -30.42
N LEU A 437 6.58 -16.07 -30.00
CA LEU A 437 7.70 -15.77 -30.88
C LEU A 437 8.52 -17.00 -31.24
N GLY A 438 8.19 -18.19 -30.69
CA GLY A 438 8.90 -19.45 -30.90
C GLY A 438 10.12 -19.61 -29.96
N ALA A 439 10.97 -20.57 -30.30
CA ALA A 439 12.17 -20.91 -29.56
C ALA A 439 13.34 -19.95 -29.92
N ALA A 440 14.08 -19.45 -28.93
CA ALA A 440 15.26 -18.63 -29.14
C ALA A 440 16.30 -18.83 -28.05
N ASP A 441 17.57 -18.56 -28.39
CA ASP A 441 18.72 -18.62 -27.48
C ASP A 441 18.99 -17.31 -26.73
N GLY A 442 18.09 -16.35 -26.84
CA GLY A 442 18.17 -15.00 -26.26
C GLY A 442 17.13 -14.06 -26.84
N ILE A 443 17.29 -12.79 -26.55
CA ILE A 443 16.42 -11.70 -27.02
C ILE A 443 17.14 -10.92 -28.11
N ARG A 444 16.48 -10.75 -29.27
CA ARG A 444 16.88 -9.86 -30.35
C ARG A 444 15.70 -8.98 -30.72
N VAL A 445 15.81 -7.70 -30.43
CA VAL A 445 14.70 -6.77 -30.64
C VAL A 445 15.21 -5.35 -30.88
N ARG A 446 14.49 -4.59 -31.71
CA ARG A 446 14.68 -3.14 -31.82
C ARG A 446 13.66 -2.46 -30.93
N ILE A 447 14.12 -1.70 -29.94
CA ILE A 447 13.29 -1.02 -28.97
C ILE A 447 13.32 0.49 -29.28
N ALA A 448 12.16 1.10 -29.49
CA ALA A 448 12.03 2.55 -29.73
C ALA A 448 12.55 3.37 -28.55
N ALA A 449 12.67 4.68 -28.74
CA ALA A 449 12.99 5.60 -27.64
C ALA A 449 11.96 5.46 -26.54
N HIS A 450 12.40 5.44 -25.27
CA HIS A 450 11.58 5.33 -24.06
C HIS A 450 10.67 4.09 -23.97
N ALA A 451 10.83 3.14 -24.89
CA ALA A 451 10.00 1.95 -24.99
C ALA A 451 10.54 0.75 -24.19
N SER A 452 9.71 -0.26 -24.05
CA SER A 452 10.05 -1.51 -23.39
C SER A 452 9.39 -2.71 -24.06
N VAL A 453 9.95 -3.90 -23.78
CA VAL A 453 9.33 -5.18 -24.08
C VAL A 453 9.25 -6.03 -22.81
N LEU A 454 8.25 -6.89 -22.72
CA LEU A 454 8.07 -7.81 -21.61
C LEU A 454 7.76 -9.21 -22.13
N TYR A 455 8.64 -10.15 -21.87
CA TYR A 455 8.55 -11.50 -22.35
C TYR A 455 8.37 -12.51 -21.21
N LYS A 456 7.63 -13.57 -21.52
CA LYS A 456 7.68 -14.82 -20.78
C LYS A 456 8.56 -15.81 -21.56
N ALA A 457 9.56 -16.38 -20.90
CA ALA A 457 10.45 -17.42 -21.43
C ALA A 457 10.24 -18.72 -20.64
N ASN A 458 9.97 -19.82 -21.34
CA ASN A 458 9.80 -21.15 -20.78
C ASN A 458 10.96 -22.04 -21.23
N PHE A 459 11.76 -22.52 -20.25
CA PHE A 459 12.96 -23.35 -20.42
C PHE A 459 12.69 -24.83 -20.22
#